data_41b636414fbdf53c481b251b259128f2
#
_entry.id   41b636414fbdf53c481b251b259128f2
#
_cell.length_a   1.000
_cell.length_b   1.000
_cell.length_c   1.000
_cell.angle_alpha   90.00
_cell.angle_beta   90.00
_cell.angle_gamma   90.00
#
_symmetry.space_group_name_H-M   'P 1'
#
loop_
_entity.id
_entity.type
_entity.pdbx_description
1 polymer ?
#
loop_
_entity_poly.entity_id
_entity_poly.type
_entity_poly.pdbx_seq_one_letter_code
_entity_poly.pdbx_strand_id
1 'polypeptide(L)'
;GDMRAYNYVIVPIHDFDQVVFRIRPIDFDQQCYEGNLKVYRPQFFKENYPMVKLVKDKLENSSIEQYKNEERAALAKRIYSAESRIKKLLQIMGNDVIAPDPHVEKLKLELYRLTHDINFKRATSMRNVLNSAFYFITRNYKNVFIIK
;
A
#
# COMPACT_ATOMS: atom_id res chain seq x y z
N GLY A 1 5.68 -6.70 -4.22
CA GLY A 1 6.69 -7.60 -3.70
C GLY A 1 6.90 -7.49 -2.21
N ASP A 2 7.66 -8.40 -1.66
CA ASP A 2 8.09 -8.27 -0.28
C ASP A 2 9.08 -7.10 -0.11
N MET A 3 9.29 -6.64 1.13
CA MET A 3 10.15 -5.48 1.43
C MET A 3 11.62 -5.86 1.67
N ARG A 4 12.14 -6.88 0.94
CA ARG A 4 13.56 -7.18 0.92
C ARG A 4 14.35 -6.08 0.19
N ALA A 5 15.61 -5.92 0.55
CA ALA A 5 16.44 -4.84 0.01
C ALA A 5 16.62 -4.88 -1.52
N TYR A 6 16.54 -6.06 -2.14
CA TYR A 6 16.64 -6.21 -3.60
C TYR A 6 15.30 -6.02 -4.35
N ASN A 7 14.18 -5.88 -3.63
CA ASN A 7 12.85 -5.70 -4.23
C ASN A 7 12.42 -4.22 -4.31
N TYR A 8 13.33 -3.32 -4.06
CA TYR A 8 13.12 -1.89 -4.29
C TYR A 8 14.38 -1.20 -4.78
N VAL A 9 14.20 -0.09 -5.46
CA VAL A 9 15.28 0.78 -5.94
C VAL A 9 15.14 2.18 -5.37
N ILE A 10 16.25 2.83 -5.14
CA ILE A 10 16.32 4.23 -4.75
C ILE A 10 16.51 5.05 -6.03
N VAL A 11 15.57 5.93 -6.32
CA VAL A 11 15.59 6.81 -7.47
C VAL A 11 15.92 8.22 -7.02
N PRO A 12 17.07 8.78 -7.39
CA PRO A 12 17.36 10.18 -7.15
C PRO A 12 16.47 11.05 -8.05
N ILE A 13 15.90 12.09 -7.49
CA ILE A 13 15.13 13.11 -8.21
C ILE A 13 15.81 14.45 -7.95
N HIS A 14 16.24 15.08 -9.00
CA HIS A 14 16.80 16.43 -8.93
C HIS A 14 15.65 17.43 -8.93
N ASP A 15 15.54 18.23 -7.88
CA ASP A 15 14.59 19.30 -7.72
C ASP A 15 15.33 20.59 -7.37
N PHE A 16 15.56 21.43 -8.38
CA PHE A 16 16.42 22.61 -8.31
C PHE A 16 17.79 22.26 -7.69
N ASP A 17 18.09 22.81 -6.51
CA ASP A 17 19.38 22.63 -5.83
C ASP A 17 19.40 21.43 -4.86
N GLN A 18 18.34 20.63 -4.84
CA GLN A 18 18.21 19.50 -3.93
C GLN A 18 18.09 18.17 -4.67
N VAL A 19 18.64 17.12 -4.07
CA VAL A 19 18.43 15.75 -4.52
C VAL A 19 17.50 15.05 -3.52
N VAL A 20 16.32 14.70 -3.98
CA VAL A 20 15.33 13.92 -3.20
C VAL A 20 15.41 12.47 -3.63
N PHE A 21 15.41 11.55 -2.68
CA PHE A 21 15.43 10.11 -2.95
C PHE A 21 14.04 9.52 -2.80
N ARG A 22 13.60 8.78 -3.81
CA ARG A 22 12.35 8.01 -3.74
C ARG A 22 12.62 6.52 -3.79
N ILE A 23 11.95 5.78 -2.91
CA ILE A 23 11.96 4.32 -2.93
C ILE A 23 10.85 3.84 -3.86
N ARG A 24 11.17 2.96 -4.80
CA ARG A 24 10.21 2.32 -5.70
C ARG A 24 10.31 0.80 -5.58
N PRO A 25 9.21 0.10 -5.25
CA PRO A 25 9.19 -1.35 -5.35
C PRO A 25 9.27 -1.77 -6.82
N ILE A 26 9.97 -2.87 -7.09
CA ILE A 26 10.22 -3.38 -8.44
C ILE A 26 9.78 -4.82 -8.65
N ASP A 27 9.51 -5.54 -7.58
CA ASP A 27 9.07 -6.92 -7.61
C ASP A 27 7.67 -7.05 -7.00
N PHE A 28 6.73 -7.60 -7.76
CA PHE A 28 5.32 -7.70 -7.41
C PHE A 28 4.77 -9.13 -7.50
N ASP A 29 5.61 -10.14 -7.63
CA ASP A 29 5.20 -11.53 -7.83
C ASP A 29 4.48 -12.14 -6.61
N GLN A 30 4.80 -11.66 -5.39
CA GLN A 30 4.23 -12.16 -4.15
C GLN A 30 3.15 -11.23 -3.55
N GLN A 31 2.43 -10.52 -4.39
CA GLN A 31 1.38 -9.59 -3.93
C GLN A 31 0.23 -10.35 -3.24
N CYS A 32 0.05 -10.08 -1.95
CA CYS A 32 -0.98 -10.71 -1.11
C CYS A 32 -0.92 -12.25 -1.07
N TYR A 33 0.24 -12.82 -1.41
CA TYR A 33 0.43 -14.26 -1.42
C TYR A 33 0.10 -14.86 -0.05
N GLU A 34 -0.73 -15.90 -0.04
CA GLU A 34 -1.23 -16.55 1.19
C GLU A 34 -1.83 -15.59 2.24
N GLY A 35 -2.21 -14.37 1.87
CA GLY A 35 -2.74 -13.36 2.80
C GLY A 35 -1.74 -12.86 3.84
N ASN A 36 -0.44 -13.08 3.67
CA ASN A 36 0.58 -12.71 4.64
C ASN A 36 1.10 -11.29 4.38
N LEU A 37 0.74 -10.32 5.25
CA LEU A 37 1.18 -8.93 5.14
C LEU A 37 2.54 -8.66 5.80
N LYS A 38 3.11 -9.61 6.54
CA LYS A 38 4.42 -9.40 7.20
C LYS A 38 5.52 -9.10 6.20
N VAL A 39 5.47 -9.74 5.03
CA VAL A 39 6.45 -9.55 3.95
C VAL A 39 6.52 -8.11 3.42
N TYR A 40 5.47 -7.30 3.65
CA TYR A 40 5.44 -5.88 3.25
C TYR A 40 5.98 -4.92 4.32
N ARG A 41 6.48 -5.43 5.42
CA ARG A 41 7.03 -4.63 6.51
C ARG A 41 8.56 -4.72 6.50
N PRO A 42 9.30 -3.64 6.21
CA PRO A 42 10.76 -3.66 6.09
C PRO A 42 11.47 -4.19 7.34
N GLN A 43 10.90 -3.98 8.53
CA GLN A 43 11.46 -4.45 9.79
C GLN A 43 11.48 -5.97 9.97
N PHE A 44 10.81 -6.74 9.13
CA PHE A 44 10.87 -8.20 9.15
C PHE A 44 12.14 -8.77 8.49
N PHE A 45 12.89 -7.94 7.77
CA PHE A 45 14.09 -8.34 7.06
C PHE A 45 15.32 -7.68 7.69
N LYS A 46 16.28 -8.51 8.11
CA LYS A 46 17.48 -8.06 8.84
C LYS A 46 18.31 -7.04 8.05
N GLU A 47 18.37 -7.18 6.75
CA GLU A 47 19.07 -6.26 5.85
C GLU A 47 18.54 -4.83 5.91
N ASN A 48 17.30 -4.64 6.32
CA ASN A 48 16.67 -3.31 6.45
C ASN A 48 16.87 -2.68 7.86
N TYR A 49 17.44 -3.39 8.82
CA TYR A 49 17.57 -2.88 10.19
C TYR A 49 18.29 -1.56 10.32
N PRO A 50 19.40 -1.28 9.59
CA PRO A 50 20.04 0.03 9.65
C PRO A 50 19.11 1.16 9.22
N MET A 51 18.33 0.96 8.15
CA MET A 51 17.35 1.95 7.67
C MET A 51 16.20 2.14 8.68
N VAL A 52 15.64 1.04 9.19
CA VAL A 52 14.55 1.10 10.18
C VAL A 52 15.02 1.79 11.47
N LYS A 53 16.24 1.52 11.91
CA LYS A 53 16.85 2.18 13.07
C LYS A 53 17.02 3.68 12.81
N LEU A 54 17.55 4.06 11.65
CA LEU A 54 17.73 5.46 11.28
C LEU A 54 16.42 6.23 11.32
N VAL A 55 15.33 5.66 10.78
CA VAL A 55 13.99 6.26 10.81
C VAL A 55 13.53 6.46 12.26
N LYS A 56 13.68 5.44 13.11
CA LYS A 56 13.29 5.52 14.52
C LYS A 56 14.09 6.56 15.32
N ASP A 57 15.37 6.67 15.03
CA ASP A 57 16.29 7.54 15.79
C ASP A 57 16.22 8.99 15.32
N LYS A 58 15.79 9.27 14.10
CA LYS A 58 15.86 10.59 13.46
C LYS A 58 14.50 11.23 13.18
N LEU A 59 13.43 10.44 13.09
CA LEU A 59 12.11 10.98 12.80
C LEU A 59 11.19 10.93 14.02
N GLU A 60 10.53 12.04 14.29
CA GLU A 60 9.44 12.10 15.25
C GLU A 60 8.18 11.42 14.68
N ASN A 61 7.30 10.96 15.56
CA ASN A 61 6.03 10.34 15.16
C ASN A 61 5.17 11.27 14.30
N SER A 62 5.17 12.57 14.58
CA SER A 62 4.49 13.60 13.80
C SER A 62 4.97 13.64 12.35
N SER A 63 6.29 13.61 12.14
CA SER A 63 6.89 13.58 10.81
C SER A 63 6.55 12.28 10.05
N ILE A 64 6.56 11.13 10.76
CA ILE A 64 6.17 9.85 10.17
C ILE A 64 4.70 9.88 9.72
N GLU A 65 3.80 10.41 10.55
CA GLU A 65 2.38 10.52 10.19
C GLU A 65 2.15 11.53 9.05
N GLN A 66 2.91 12.61 9.00
CA GLN A 66 2.88 13.54 7.86
C GLN A 66 3.25 12.84 6.56
N TYR A 67 4.39 12.15 6.50
CA TYR A 67 4.81 11.39 5.31
C TYR A 67 3.78 10.34 4.88
N LYS A 68 3.21 9.61 5.84
CA LYS A 68 2.14 8.64 5.54
C LYS A 68 0.92 9.31 4.90
N ASN A 69 0.53 10.48 5.40
CA ASN A 69 -0.60 11.22 4.87
C ASN A 69 -0.33 11.77 3.47
N GLU A 70 0.86 12.29 3.22
CA GLU A 70 1.30 12.76 1.90
C GLU A 70 1.30 11.63 0.87
N GLU A 71 1.90 10.49 1.19
CA GLU A 71 1.92 9.32 0.29
C GLU A 71 0.52 8.75 0.06
N ARG A 72 -0.32 8.73 1.09
CA ARG A 72 -1.72 8.30 0.94
C ARG A 72 -2.50 9.25 0.02
N ALA A 73 -2.30 10.57 0.15
CA ALA A 73 -2.92 11.56 -0.71
C ALA A 73 -2.47 11.40 -2.18
N ALA A 74 -1.17 11.20 -2.40
CA ALA A 74 -0.61 10.96 -3.72
C ALA A 74 -1.18 9.67 -4.34
N LEU A 75 -1.31 8.60 -3.55
CA LEU A 75 -1.91 7.34 -3.99
C LEU A 75 -3.39 7.50 -4.32
N ALA A 76 -4.16 8.20 -3.48
CA ALA A 76 -5.57 8.50 -3.73
C ALA A 76 -5.77 9.25 -5.05
N LYS A 77 -4.95 10.27 -5.31
CA LYS A 77 -4.98 11.02 -6.58
C LYS A 77 -4.72 10.10 -7.78
N ARG A 78 -3.74 9.19 -7.68
CA ARG A 78 -3.45 8.22 -8.75
C ARG A 78 -4.60 7.24 -8.98
N ILE A 79 -5.25 6.77 -7.91
CA ILE A 79 -6.43 5.89 -7.99
C ILE A 79 -7.56 6.60 -8.73
N TYR A 80 -7.89 7.85 -8.39
CA TYR A 80 -8.92 8.62 -9.10
C TYR A 80 -8.58 8.83 -10.57
N SER A 81 -7.35 9.21 -10.87
CA SER A 81 -6.91 9.42 -12.25
C SER A 81 -6.92 8.15 -13.10
N ALA A 82 -6.81 6.98 -12.47
CA ALA A 82 -6.76 5.69 -13.13
C ALA A 82 -8.05 4.87 -12.98
N GLU A 83 -9.14 5.44 -12.46
CA GLU A 83 -10.34 4.69 -12.05
C GLU A 83 -10.89 3.77 -13.16
N SER A 84 -11.03 4.26 -14.38
CA SER A 84 -11.54 3.46 -15.50
C SER A 84 -10.60 2.30 -15.87
N ARG A 85 -9.29 2.53 -15.82
CA ARG A 85 -8.28 1.50 -16.07
C ARG A 85 -8.28 0.44 -14.97
N ILE A 86 -8.42 0.85 -13.71
CA ILE A 86 -8.52 -0.07 -12.57
C ILE A 86 -9.77 -0.94 -12.68
N LYS A 87 -10.93 -0.34 -13.00
CA LYS A 87 -12.18 -1.08 -13.21
C LYS A 87 -12.05 -2.12 -14.32
N LYS A 88 -11.45 -1.76 -15.45
CA LYS A 88 -11.22 -2.68 -16.57
C LYS A 88 -10.28 -3.82 -16.17
N LEU A 89 -9.18 -3.51 -15.47
CA LEU A 89 -8.24 -4.51 -14.97
C LEU A 89 -8.92 -5.50 -14.01
N LEU A 90 -9.66 -5.00 -13.03
CA LEU A 90 -10.38 -5.85 -12.07
C LEU A 90 -11.47 -6.71 -12.74
N GLN A 91 -12.08 -6.22 -13.80
CA GLN A 91 -13.02 -7.01 -14.59
C GLN A 91 -12.33 -8.18 -15.29
N ILE A 92 -11.16 -7.95 -15.88
CA ILE A 92 -10.36 -9.01 -16.53
C ILE A 92 -9.90 -10.03 -15.47
N MET A 93 -9.31 -9.55 -14.39
CA MET A 93 -8.82 -10.42 -13.28
C MET A 93 -9.94 -11.22 -12.62
N GLY A 94 -11.16 -10.71 -12.60
CA GLY A 94 -12.31 -11.41 -12.02
C GLY A 94 -12.73 -12.66 -12.80
N ASN A 95 -12.20 -12.85 -14.01
CA ASN A 95 -12.44 -14.03 -14.86
C ASN A 95 -11.28 -15.05 -14.76
N ASP A 96 -10.22 -14.71 -14.03
CA ASP A 96 -9.05 -15.57 -13.85
C ASP A 96 -9.14 -16.45 -12.58
N VAL A 97 -8.00 -16.96 -12.14
CA VAL A 97 -7.90 -17.85 -10.99
C VAL A 97 -8.41 -17.17 -9.73
N ILE A 98 -9.35 -17.81 -9.06
CA ILE A 98 -9.90 -17.37 -7.79
C ILE A 98 -8.92 -17.73 -6.67
N ALA A 99 -8.57 -16.76 -5.82
CA ALA A 99 -7.77 -17.02 -4.64
C ALA A 99 -8.52 -17.98 -3.68
N PRO A 100 -7.84 -18.99 -3.10
CA PRO A 100 -8.45 -19.89 -2.13
C PRO A 100 -9.02 -19.13 -0.92
N ASP A 101 -10.21 -19.53 -0.48
CA ASP A 101 -10.92 -18.88 0.64
C ASP A 101 -10.06 -18.70 1.91
N PRO A 102 -9.25 -19.69 2.35
CA PRO A 102 -8.39 -19.52 3.51
C PRO A 102 -7.38 -18.36 3.38
N HIS A 103 -6.86 -18.11 2.18
CA HIS A 103 -5.94 -17.00 1.91
C HIS A 103 -6.67 -15.66 1.97
N VAL A 104 -7.89 -15.60 1.43
CA VAL A 104 -8.75 -14.39 1.49
C VAL A 104 -9.11 -14.06 2.94
N GLU A 105 -9.54 -15.05 3.73
CA GLU A 105 -9.88 -14.86 5.14
C GLU A 105 -8.67 -14.36 5.96
N LYS A 106 -7.50 -14.94 5.74
CA LYS A 106 -6.27 -14.51 6.39
C LYS A 106 -5.92 -13.06 6.02
N LEU A 107 -6.00 -12.71 4.72
CA LEU A 107 -5.74 -11.35 4.25
C LEU A 107 -6.71 -10.33 4.87
N LYS A 108 -8.00 -10.63 4.94
CA LYS A 108 -9.03 -9.80 5.58
C LYS A 108 -8.67 -9.49 7.03
N LEU A 109 -8.31 -10.52 7.80
CA LEU A 109 -7.93 -10.38 9.20
C LEU A 109 -6.65 -9.55 9.39
N GLU A 110 -5.66 -9.76 8.57
CA GLU A 110 -4.41 -9.00 8.58
C GLU A 110 -4.65 -7.52 8.24
N LEU A 111 -5.46 -7.24 7.21
CA LEU A 111 -5.83 -5.88 6.82
C LEU A 111 -6.65 -5.20 7.91
N TYR A 112 -7.62 -5.91 8.53
CA TYR A 112 -8.36 -5.40 9.67
C TYR A 112 -7.43 -5.04 10.84
N ARG A 113 -6.50 -5.93 11.22
CA ARG A 113 -5.54 -5.68 12.29
C ARG A 113 -4.64 -4.47 12.01
N LEU A 114 -4.29 -4.26 10.74
CA LEU A 114 -3.44 -3.14 10.33
C LEU A 114 -4.16 -1.80 10.33
N THR A 115 -5.43 -1.80 9.87
CA THR A 115 -6.18 -0.57 9.56
C THR A 115 -7.26 -0.24 10.60
N HIS A 116 -7.67 -1.23 11.40
CA HIS A 116 -8.86 -1.21 12.28
C HIS A 116 -10.17 -0.88 11.55
N ASP A 117 -10.20 -1.03 10.20
CA ASP A 117 -11.38 -0.77 9.39
C ASP A 117 -12.25 -2.02 9.28
N ILE A 118 -13.47 -1.93 9.84
CA ILE A 118 -14.42 -3.04 9.91
C ILE A 118 -14.85 -3.56 8.53
N ASN A 119 -14.74 -2.75 7.48
CA ASN A 119 -15.10 -3.15 6.13
C ASN A 119 -14.25 -4.33 5.64
N PHE A 120 -12.99 -4.42 6.04
CA PHE A 120 -12.16 -5.59 5.71
C PHE A 120 -12.70 -6.85 6.37
N LYS A 121 -13.11 -6.79 7.64
CA LYS A 121 -13.66 -7.95 8.33
C LYS A 121 -14.98 -8.43 7.72
N ARG A 122 -15.80 -7.50 7.21
CA ARG A 122 -17.11 -7.79 6.59
C ARG A 122 -17.03 -8.22 5.14
N ALA A 123 -15.87 -8.08 4.48
CA ALA A 123 -15.70 -8.47 3.09
C ALA A 123 -15.96 -9.97 2.90
N THR A 124 -16.74 -10.35 1.88
CA THR A 124 -17.13 -11.73 1.59
C THR A 124 -16.39 -12.32 0.39
N SER A 125 -15.59 -11.53 -0.31
CA SER A 125 -14.83 -11.95 -1.48
C SER A 125 -13.57 -11.08 -1.63
N MET A 126 -12.61 -11.55 -2.43
CA MET A 126 -11.42 -10.75 -2.77
C MET A 126 -11.80 -9.41 -3.41
N ARG A 127 -12.83 -9.37 -4.26
CA ARG A 127 -13.34 -8.11 -4.82
C ARG A 127 -13.79 -7.14 -3.74
N ASN A 128 -14.47 -7.62 -2.70
CA ASN A 128 -14.90 -6.78 -1.58
C ASN A 128 -13.70 -6.31 -0.74
N VAL A 129 -12.67 -7.14 -0.58
CA VAL A 129 -11.40 -6.74 0.06
C VAL A 129 -10.74 -5.61 -0.71
N LEU A 130 -10.62 -5.71 -2.03
CA LEU A 130 -10.06 -4.67 -2.89
C LEU A 130 -10.89 -3.38 -2.85
N ASN A 131 -12.20 -3.47 -2.92
CA ASN A 131 -13.09 -2.30 -2.80
C ASN A 131 -12.92 -1.61 -1.44
N SER A 132 -12.80 -2.38 -0.35
CA SER A 132 -12.53 -1.85 0.97
C SER A 132 -11.17 -1.16 1.06
N ALA A 133 -10.14 -1.71 0.40
CA ALA A 133 -8.81 -1.10 0.34
C ALA A 133 -8.85 0.23 -0.43
N PHE A 134 -9.49 0.29 -1.60
CA PHE A 134 -9.66 1.55 -2.34
C PHE A 134 -10.44 2.58 -1.53
N TYR A 135 -11.55 2.18 -0.91
CA TYR A 135 -12.32 3.07 -0.05
C TYR A 135 -11.49 3.59 1.14
N PHE A 136 -10.75 2.71 1.82
CA PHE A 136 -9.88 3.08 2.94
C PHE A 136 -8.83 4.12 2.54
N ILE A 137 -8.23 3.97 1.36
CA ILE A 137 -7.23 4.91 0.84
C ILE A 137 -7.88 6.25 0.47
N THR A 138 -9.06 6.23 -0.15
CA THR A 138 -9.64 7.41 -0.82
C THR A 138 -10.63 8.20 0.02
N ARG A 139 -11.24 7.60 1.06
CA ARG A 139 -12.35 8.20 1.82
C ARG A 139 -12.08 9.59 2.41
N ASN A 140 -10.85 9.82 2.86
CA ASN A 140 -10.45 11.08 3.50
C ASN A 140 -9.96 12.13 2.50
N TYR A 141 -9.84 11.78 1.21
CA TYR A 141 -9.25 12.63 0.18
C TYR A 141 -10.26 13.11 -0.89
N LYS A 142 -11.48 12.59 -0.88
CA LYS A 142 -12.54 13.07 -1.78
C LYS A 142 -12.82 14.56 -1.61
N ASN A 143 -12.72 15.07 -0.38
CA ASN A 143 -13.03 16.47 -0.06
C ASN A 143 -11.86 17.43 -0.30
N VAL A 144 -10.63 16.93 -0.43
CA VAL A 144 -9.44 17.76 -0.64
C VAL A 144 -9.31 18.22 -2.09
N PHE A 145 -9.97 17.54 -3.03
CA PHE A 145 -9.92 17.85 -4.46
C PHE A 145 -11.08 18.70 -4.97
N ILE A 146 -12.00 19.13 -4.09
CA ILE A 146 -13.07 20.10 -4.41
C ILE A 146 -12.63 21.51 -3.97
N ILE A 147 -11.40 21.87 -4.18
CA ILE A 147 -11.03 23.28 -4.24
C ILE A 147 -11.00 23.63 -5.73
N LYS A 148 -12.09 24.30 -6.14
CA LYS A 148 -12.22 24.93 -7.46
C LYS A 148 -11.14 26.00 -7.65
#